data_e3b791bcbfaeb2f163722c031f62db8e
#
_entry.id   e3b791bcbfaeb2f163722c031f62db8e
#
_cell.length_a   1.000
_cell.length_b   1.000
_cell.length_c   1.000
_cell.angle_alpha   90.00
_cell.angle_beta   90.00
_cell.angle_gamma   90.00
#
_symmetry.space_group_name_H-M   'P 1'
#
loop_
_entity.id
_entity.type
_entity.pdbx_description
1 polymer ?
#
loop_
_entity_poly.entity_id
_entity_poly.type
_entity_poly.pdbx_seq_one_letter_code
_entity_poly.pdbx_strand_id
1 'polypeptide(L)'
;MAKRGAKIICCSRNPNKAIDAIKYIKEESGSENVQFLLLDLASFTSVRKCAQTLLETEDKIDYLINNAGLAMTELVLTEDGNETTFQANHLGHFLFTELVLPLIKKSAASGFHPR
;
A
#
# COMPACT_ATOMS: atom_id res chain seq x y z
N MET A 1 11.73 8.40 -6.10
CA MET A 1 11.58 8.70 -4.66
C MET A 1 12.74 8.13 -3.86
N ALA A 2 13.05 6.84 -3.93
CA ALA A 2 14.18 6.21 -3.21
C ALA A 2 15.52 6.94 -3.43
N LYS A 3 15.89 7.28 -4.66
CA LYS A 3 17.09 8.09 -5.00
C LYS A 3 17.16 9.45 -4.28
N ARG A 4 16.05 9.93 -3.74
CA ARG A 4 15.96 11.22 -3.01
C ARG A 4 15.85 11.03 -1.50
N GLY A 5 16.20 9.83 -0.99
CA GLY A 5 16.23 9.52 0.44
C GLY A 5 14.89 9.17 1.07
N ALA A 6 13.81 8.99 0.30
CA ALA A 6 12.54 8.57 0.85
C ALA A 6 12.59 7.10 1.30
N LYS A 7 11.99 6.81 2.46
CA LYS A 7 11.61 5.44 2.85
C LYS A 7 10.46 5.00 1.95
N ILE A 8 10.57 3.85 1.32
CA ILE A 8 9.56 3.29 0.43
C ILE A 8 8.98 2.02 1.04
N ILE A 9 7.67 1.95 1.12
CA ILE A 9 6.95 0.74 1.50
C ILE A 9 6.12 0.30 0.29
N CYS A 10 6.55 -0.80 -0.34
CA CYS A 10 5.84 -1.39 -1.47
C CYS A 10 4.81 -2.38 -0.95
N CYS A 11 3.54 -2.15 -1.28
CA CYS A 11 2.46 -3.07 -0.94
C CYS A 11 2.03 -3.87 -2.16
N SER A 12 1.94 -5.20 -2.04
CA SER A 12 1.54 -6.09 -3.13
C SER A 12 0.95 -7.39 -2.58
N ARG A 13 0.06 -8.02 -3.35
CA ARG A 13 -0.48 -9.35 -3.04
C ARG A 13 0.48 -10.50 -3.38
N ASN A 14 1.51 -10.25 -4.18
CA ASN A 14 2.47 -11.28 -4.62
C ASN A 14 3.85 -11.02 -4.01
N PRO A 15 4.26 -11.80 -2.98
CA PRO A 15 5.55 -11.61 -2.32
C PRO A 15 6.75 -11.78 -3.26
N ASN A 16 6.71 -12.77 -4.17
CA ASN A 16 7.85 -13.05 -5.06
C ASN A 16 8.12 -11.87 -6.00
N LYS A 17 7.07 -11.36 -6.66
CA LYS A 17 7.20 -10.17 -7.53
C LYS A 17 7.64 -8.94 -6.75
N ALA A 18 7.21 -8.82 -5.50
CA ALA A 18 7.59 -7.71 -4.64
C ALA A 18 9.08 -7.76 -4.25
N ILE A 19 9.61 -8.94 -3.95
CA ILE A 19 11.04 -9.13 -3.63
C ILE A 19 11.92 -8.72 -4.82
N ASP A 20 11.55 -9.15 -6.03
CA ASP A 20 12.28 -8.77 -7.25
C ASP A 20 12.21 -7.24 -7.48
N ALA A 21 11.05 -6.64 -7.30
CA ALA A 21 10.88 -5.19 -7.43
C ALA A 21 11.71 -4.42 -6.39
N ILE A 22 11.74 -4.87 -5.14
CA ILE A 22 12.55 -4.24 -4.08
C ILE A 22 14.03 -4.33 -4.40
N LYS A 23 14.49 -5.49 -4.82
CA LYS A 23 15.89 -5.69 -5.23
C LYS A 23 16.26 -4.70 -6.34
N TYR A 24 15.45 -4.64 -7.39
CA TYR A 24 15.64 -3.69 -8.48
C TYR A 24 15.67 -2.22 -8.00
N ILE A 25 14.72 -1.82 -7.14
CA ILE A 25 14.67 -0.45 -6.60
C ILE A 25 15.92 -0.13 -5.78
N LYS A 26 16.38 -1.05 -4.94
CA LYS A 26 17.59 -0.87 -4.13
C LYS A 26 18.83 -0.73 -5.00
N GLU A 27 19.03 -1.61 -5.99
CA GLU A 27 20.13 -1.55 -6.94
C GLU A 27 20.15 -0.24 -7.73
N GLU A 28 19.01 0.16 -8.28
CA GLU A 28 18.87 1.37 -9.09
C GLU A 28 18.97 2.68 -8.29
N SER A 29 18.54 2.66 -7.04
CA SER A 29 18.51 3.86 -6.20
C SER A 29 19.73 4.03 -5.30
N GLY A 30 20.45 2.95 -5.01
CA GLY A 30 21.47 2.90 -3.97
C GLY A 30 20.90 3.01 -2.54
N SER A 31 19.57 2.93 -2.39
CA SER A 31 18.89 3.09 -1.10
C SER A 31 18.49 1.73 -0.52
N GLU A 32 18.90 1.45 0.70
CA GLU A 32 18.45 0.26 1.44
C GLU A 32 17.09 0.47 2.11
N ASN A 33 16.57 1.69 2.11
CA ASN A 33 15.33 2.05 2.82
C ASN A 33 14.07 1.75 1.99
N VAL A 34 13.97 0.50 1.52
CA VAL A 34 12.85 -0.03 0.75
C VAL A 34 12.36 -1.32 1.39
N GLN A 35 11.08 -1.37 1.74
CA GLN A 35 10.43 -2.48 2.44
C GLN A 35 9.22 -3.00 1.66
N PHE A 36 8.78 -4.21 2.01
CA PHE A 36 7.58 -4.86 1.48
C PHE A 36 6.56 -5.11 2.59
N LEU A 37 5.28 -4.88 2.29
CA LEU A 37 4.16 -5.38 3.06
C LEU A 37 3.17 -6.12 2.16
N LEU A 38 2.67 -7.25 2.68
CA LEU A 38 1.61 -7.99 1.99
C LEU A 38 0.31 -7.19 2.05
N LEU A 39 -0.29 -6.95 0.88
CA LEU A 39 -1.59 -6.28 0.74
C LEU A 39 -2.35 -6.87 -0.44
N ASP A 40 -3.45 -7.53 -0.16
CA ASP A 40 -4.45 -7.90 -1.16
C ASP A 40 -5.68 -7.01 -0.98
N LEU A 41 -5.93 -6.14 -1.95
CA LEU A 41 -7.06 -5.21 -1.95
C LEU A 41 -8.40 -5.93 -2.20
N ALA A 42 -8.37 -7.17 -2.70
CA ALA A 42 -9.55 -8.03 -2.83
C ALA A 42 -9.91 -8.79 -1.54
N SER A 43 -9.23 -8.50 -0.42
CA SER A 43 -9.49 -9.07 0.90
C SER A 43 -9.45 -7.98 1.97
N PHE A 44 -10.59 -7.66 2.58
CA PHE A 44 -10.64 -6.68 3.66
C PHE A 44 -9.84 -7.11 4.89
N THR A 45 -9.73 -8.41 5.12
CA THR A 45 -8.85 -8.97 6.17
C THR A 45 -7.39 -8.62 5.91
N SER A 46 -6.91 -8.78 4.67
CA SER A 46 -5.57 -8.40 4.26
C SER A 46 -5.33 -6.88 4.38
N VAL A 47 -6.31 -6.08 3.95
CA VAL A 47 -6.26 -4.62 4.04
C VAL A 47 -6.10 -4.17 5.50
N ARG A 48 -6.91 -4.70 6.41
CA ARG A 48 -6.85 -4.37 7.85
C ARG A 48 -5.51 -4.77 8.48
N LYS A 49 -5.02 -5.96 8.16
CA LYS A 49 -3.74 -6.45 8.68
C LYS A 49 -2.56 -5.57 8.21
N CYS A 50 -2.53 -5.21 6.93
CA CYS A 50 -1.49 -4.34 6.40
C CYS A 50 -1.54 -2.94 7.05
N ALA A 51 -2.73 -2.35 7.16
CA ALA A 51 -2.91 -1.05 7.80
C ALA A 51 -2.49 -1.08 9.28
N GLN A 52 -2.83 -2.14 10.02
CA GLN A 52 -2.41 -2.31 11.41
C GLN A 52 -0.89 -2.36 11.52
N THR A 53 -0.22 -3.14 10.67
CA THR A 53 1.25 -3.18 10.65
C THR A 53 1.86 -1.79 10.45
N LEU A 54 1.32 -0.99 9.53
CA LEU A 54 1.78 0.38 9.32
C LEU A 54 1.56 1.27 10.55
N LEU A 55 0.41 1.16 11.20
CA LEU A 55 0.10 1.93 12.42
C LEU A 55 1.04 1.60 13.58
N GLU A 56 1.55 0.36 13.63
CA GLU A 56 2.46 -0.12 14.67
C GLU A 56 3.94 0.20 14.37
N THR A 57 4.31 0.28 13.09
CA THR A 57 5.73 0.38 12.68
C THR A 57 6.14 1.74 12.14
N GLU A 58 5.16 2.58 11.74
CA GLU A 58 5.46 3.87 11.12
C GLU A 58 4.93 5.03 11.96
N ASP A 59 5.73 6.08 12.04
CA ASP A 59 5.33 7.30 12.75
C ASP A 59 4.37 8.16 11.92
N LYS A 60 4.58 8.22 10.61
CA LYS A 60 3.79 9.03 9.68
C LYS A 60 3.85 8.49 8.24
N ILE A 61 2.92 8.94 7.40
CA ILE A 61 2.92 8.73 5.95
C ILE A 61 2.88 10.08 5.25
N ASP A 62 3.91 10.39 4.48
CA ASP A 62 4.02 11.65 3.72
C ASP A 62 3.32 11.53 2.35
N TYR A 63 3.37 10.35 1.71
CA TYR A 63 2.74 10.06 0.42
C TYR A 63 2.04 8.70 0.46
N LEU A 64 0.77 8.66 0.14
CA LEU A 64 -0.01 7.44 -0.11
C LEU A 64 -0.36 7.38 -1.60
N ILE A 65 0.09 6.33 -2.30
CA ILE A 65 -0.12 6.17 -3.74
C ILE A 65 -1.03 4.97 -3.98
N ASN A 66 -2.30 5.22 -4.17
CA ASN A 66 -3.33 4.23 -4.51
C ASN A 66 -3.28 3.92 -6.02
N ASN A 67 -2.27 3.15 -6.45
CA ASN A 67 -1.99 2.90 -7.86
C ASN A 67 -2.39 1.49 -8.32
N ALA A 68 -2.52 0.53 -7.42
CA ALA A 68 -2.83 -0.84 -7.80
C ALA A 68 -4.21 -0.94 -8.45
N GLY A 69 -4.33 -1.78 -9.46
CA GLY A 69 -5.58 -2.03 -10.13
C GLY A 69 -5.54 -3.33 -10.93
N LEU A 70 -6.72 -3.86 -11.21
CA LEU A 70 -6.92 -5.01 -12.07
C LEU A 70 -8.19 -4.83 -12.89
N ALA A 71 -8.32 -5.59 -13.96
CA ALA A 71 -9.55 -5.71 -14.72
C ALA A 71 -9.83 -7.20 -14.94
N MET A 72 -11.06 -7.61 -14.68
CA MET A 72 -11.55 -8.95 -14.96
C MET A 72 -12.68 -8.88 -15.99
N THR A 73 -12.73 -9.86 -16.89
CA THR A 73 -13.79 -9.97 -17.88
C THR A 73 -15.01 -10.74 -17.38
N GLU A 74 -14.81 -11.54 -16.34
CA GLU A 74 -15.84 -12.37 -15.73
C GLU A 74 -16.27 -11.80 -14.38
N LEU A 75 -17.53 -12.01 -14.03
CA LEU A 75 -18.04 -11.69 -12.70
C LEU A 75 -17.53 -12.70 -11.69
N VAL A 76 -16.57 -12.27 -10.88
CA VAL A 76 -16.03 -13.07 -9.76
C VAL A 76 -16.22 -12.29 -8.47
N LEU A 77 -16.75 -12.95 -7.44
CA LEU A 77 -16.91 -12.37 -6.12
C LEU A 77 -15.69 -12.64 -5.25
N THR A 78 -15.35 -11.68 -4.43
CA THR A 78 -14.33 -11.82 -3.37
C THR A 78 -14.87 -12.63 -2.19
N GLU A 79 -14.01 -12.98 -1.23
CA GLU A 79 -14.42 -13.56 0.06
C GLU A 79 -15.36 -12.62 0.86
N ASP A 80 -15.29 -11.33 0.62
CA ASP A 80 -16.13 -10.31 1.25
C ASP A 80 -17.49 -10.12 0.53
N GLY A 81 -17.75 -10.88 -0.55
CA GLY A 81 -19.02 -10.87 -1.30
C GLY A 81 -19.16 -9.71 -2.30
N ASN A 82 -18.11 -8.96 -2.59
CA ASN A 82 -18.11 -7.88 -3.56
C ASN A 82 -17.57 -8.34 -4.92
N GLU A 83 -17.95 -7.63 -6.00
CA GLU A 83 -17.32 -7.85 -7.31
C GLU A 83 -15.82 -7.51 -7.22
N THR A 84 -14.97 -8.41 -7.73
CA THR A 84 -13.52 -8.38 -7.48
C THR A 84 -12.84 -7.13 -8.04
N THR A 85 -13.21 -6.70 -9.25
CA THR A 85 -12.63 -5.49 -9.86
C THR A 85 -13.00 -4.25 -9.06
N PHE A 86 -14.27 -4.12 -8.67
CA PHE A 86 -14.74 -3.00 -7.88
C PHE A 86 -14.11 -2.99 -6.48
N GLN A 87 -14.03 -4.15 -5.83
CA GLN A 87 -13.40 -4.21 -4.50
C GLN A 87 -11.92 -3.86 -4.58
N ALA A 88 -11.16 -4.48 -5.47
CA ALA A 88 -9.72 -4.24 -5.55
C ALA A 88 -9.37 -2.81 -5.99
N ASN A 89 -10.13 -2.26 -6.97
CA ASN A 89 -9.81 -0.94 -7.52
C ASN A 89 -10.37 0.23 -6.72
N HIS A 90 -11.41 -0.01 -5.92
CA HIS A 90 -12.09 1.07 -5.19
C HIS A 90 -12.22 0.79 -3.68
N LEU A 91 -13.00 -0.21 -3.29
CA LEU A 91 -13.34 -0.42 -1.87
C LEU A 91 -12.12 -0.74 -1.00
N GLY A 92 -11.18 -1.55 -1.52
CA GLY A 92 -9.94 -1.89 -0.82
C GLY A 92 -9.05 -0.68 -0.60
N HIS A 93 -8.88 0.16 -1.61
CA HIS A 93 -8.15 1.43 -1.51
C HIS A 93 -8.81 2.41 -0.55
N PHE A 94 -10.13 2.54 -0.63
CA PHE A 94 -10.90 3.39 0.28
C PHE A 94 -10.70 2.96 1.74
N LEU A 95 -10.93 1.68 2.04
CA LEU A 95 -10.74 1.14 3.38
C LEU A 95 -9.30 1.32 3.88
N PHE A 96 -8.32 1.03 3.02
CA PHE A 96 -6.92 1.18 3.39
C PHE A 96 -6.58 2.64 3.72
N THR A 97 -7.02 3.57 2.89
CA THR A 97 -6.81 5.02 3.10
C THR A 97 -7.41 5.48 4.44
N GLU A 98 -8.66 5.10 4.72
CA GLU A 98 -9.33 5.44 5.98
C GLU A 98 -8.56 4.89 7.21
N LEU A 99 -8.08 3.65 7.12
CA LEU A 99 -7.36 3.02 8.23
C LEU A 99 -5.99 3.67 8.50
N VAL A 100 -5.26 4.12 7.47
CA VAL A 100 -3.95 4.77 7.63
C VAL A 100 -4.02 6.29 7.74
N LEU A 101 -5.21 6.88 7.64
CA LEU A 101 -5.43 8.33 7.75
C LEU A 101 -4.80 8.98 8.99
N PRO A 102 -4.77 8.33 10.17
CA PRO A 102 -4.06 8.88 11.33
C PRO A 102 -2.57 9.16 11.07
N LEU A 103 -1.87 8.31 10.31
CA LEU A 103 -0.46 8.51 9.96
C LEU A 103 -0.28 9.68 8.97
N ILE A 104 -1.22 9.84 8.03
CA ILE A 104 -1.23 10.96 7.08
C ILE A 104 -1.47 12.28 7.82
N LYS A 105 -2.40 12.29 8.79
CA LYS A 105 -2.66 13.47 9.63
C LYS A 105 -1.44 13.86 10.48
N LYS A 106 -0.67 12.89 10.99
CA LYS A 106 0.58 13.17 11.70
C LYS A 106 1.62 13.85 10.81
N SER A 107 1.72 13.46 9.54
CA SER A 107 2.58 14.13 8.58
C SER A 107 2.17 15.59 8.36
N ALA A 108 0.88 15.86 8.19
CA ALA A 108 0.35 17.23 8.07
C ALA A 108 0.67 18.08 9.30
N ALA A 109 0.51 17.53 10.50
CA ALA A 109 0.81 18.23 11.76
C ALA A 109 2.30 18.59 11.92
N SER A 110 3.21 17.89 11.22
CA SER A 110 4.64 18.21 11.19
C SER A 110 5.02 19.33 10.21
N GLY A 111 4.03 19.98 9.58
CA GLY A 111 4.25 21.05 8.59
C GLY A 111 4.47 20.55 7.17
N PHE A 112 4.38 19.24 6.94
CA PHE A 112 4.42 18.66 5.61
C PHE A 112 3.02 18.68 4.97
N HIS A 113 2.96 18.80 3.64
CA HIS A 113 1.69 18.69 2.90
C HIS A 113 1.58 17.28 2.31
N PRO A 114 0.97 16.31 3.02
CA PRO A 114 0.85 14.92 2.55
C PRO A 114 -0.02 14.85 1.29
N ARG A 115 0.28 13.86 0.45
CA ARG A 115 -0.42 13.61 -0.81
C ARG A 115 -0.70 12.11 -0.97
#